data_0b3c6d6f199e23559b8d244742b71e27
#
_entry.id   0b3c6d6f199e23559b8d244742b71e27
#
_cell.length_a   1.000
_cell.length_b   1.000
_cell.length_c   1.000
_cell.angle_alpha   90.00
_cell.angle_beta   90.00
_cell.angle_gamma   90.00
#
_symmetry.space_group_name_H-M   'P 1'
#
loop_
_entity.id
_entity.type
_entity.pdbx_description
1 polymer ?
#
loop_
_entity_poly.entity_id
_entity_poly.type
_entity_poly.pdbx_seq_one_letter_code
_entity_poly.pdbx_strand_id
1 'polypeptide(L)'
;MLRRFRLQLVCAISVVALLTLGAARAQPDIVFMASSPKDQYEASVYQTIWNEDGERIVAALEARTCLSFQESRIWAAVAEATSHSGGPDHPMRLRASYIRPVKQSTLVHELGHRHLWQLANRLDNIDGHMTLFLVLDRVWAEVWGEEFASDRVRGEAGWGLEYASAWAWARSLDPEERRLLWNQLLTMNGFLNDCNRLNNSASAG
;
A
#
# COMPACT_ATOMS: atom_id res chain seq x y z
N MET A 1 -39.02 -29.00 -62.97
CA MET A 1 -38.87 -27.80 -62.07
C MET A 1 -38.53 -28.28 -60.69
N LEU A 2 -37.26 -28.29 -60.32
CA LEU A 2 -36.79 -28.68 -58.99
C LEU A 2 -36.35 -27.40 -58.22
N ARG A 3 -37.11 -27.02 -57.21
CA ARG A 3 -36.74 -25.94 -56.25
C ARG A 3 -35.77 -26.51 -55.25
N ARG A 4 -34.51 -25.99 -55.24
CA ARG A 4 -33.50 -26.27 -54.25
C ARG A 4 -33.75 -25.38 -53.04
N PHE A 5 -34.12 -25.96 -51.90
CA PHE A 5 -34.08 -25.29 -50.56
C PHE A 5 -32.65 -25.24 -50.08
N ARG A 6 -32.13 -24.02 -49.93
CA ARG A 6 -30.84 -23.78 -49.19
C ARG A 6 -31.16 -23.61 -47.71
N LEU A 7 -30.73 -24.58 -46.94
CA LEU A 7 -30.75 -24.50 -45.47
C LEU A 7 -29.59 -23.63 -45.06
N GLN A 8 -29.86 -22.42 -44.53
CA GLN A 8 -28.84 -21.59 -43.89
C GLN A 8 -28.71 -22.04 -42.44
N LEU A 9 -27.56 -22.66 -42.11
CA LEU A 9 -27.16 -23.01 -40.76
C LEU A 9 -26.62 -21.76 -40.09
N VAL A 10 -27.37 -21.13 -39.16
CA VAL A 10 -26.92 -20.03 -38.34
C VAL A 10 -26.19 -20.61 -37.14
N CYS A 11 -24.86 -20.57 -37.19
CA CYS A 11 -24.01 -20.90 -36.04
C CYS A 11 -24.08 -19.75 -35.03
N ALA A 12 -24.85 -19.91 -33.97
CA ALA A 12 -24.82 -19.01 -32.83
C ALA A 12 -23.58 -19.32 -32.01
N ILE A 13 -22.56 -18.47 -32.12
CA ILE A 13 -21.37 -18.52 -31.27
C ILE A 13 -21.75 -17.83 -29.94
N SER A 14 -22.03 -18.63 -28.91
CA SER A 14 -22.18 -18.14 -27.53
C SER A 14 -20.81 -17.81 -26.99
N VAL A 15 -20.49 -16.53 -26.94
CA VAL A 15 -19.30 -16.02 -26.21
C VAL A 15 -19.64 -16.08 -24.73
N VAL A 16 -19.18 -17.13 -24.06
CA VAL A 16 -19.18 -17.19 -22.59
C VAL A 16 -18.02 -16.30 -22.12
N ALA A 17 -18.34 -15.06 -21.75
CA ALA A 17 -17.41 -14.20 -21.04
C ALA A 17 -17.15 -14.83 -19.66
N LEU A 18 -16.04 -15.54 -19.49
CA LEU A 18 -15.52 -15.89 -18.17
C LEU A 18 -15.10 -14.59 -17.47
N LEU A 19 -15.99 -14.05 -16.68
CA LEU A 19 -15.62 -13.07 -15.65
C LEU A 19 -14.75 -13.80 -14.63
N THR A 20 -13.44 -13.71 -14.78
CA THR A 20 -12.50 -14.02 -13.69
C THR A 20 -12.74 -12.96 -12.61
N LEU A 21 -13.64 -13.27 -11.67
CA LEU A 21 -13.64 -12.55 -10.40
C LEU A 21 -12.26 -12.83 -9.77
N GLY A 22 -11.33 -11.89 -9.96
CA GLY A 22 -10.15 -11.81 -9.13
C GLY A 22 -10.67 -11.78 -7.71
N ALA A 23 -10.32 -12.79 -6.90
CA ALA A 23 -10.66 -12.79 -5.49
C ALA A 23 -10.15 -11.47 -4.92
N ALA A 24 -11.06 -10.57 -4.55
CA ALA A 24 -10.70 -9.35 -3.82
C ALA A 24 -9.93 -9.83 -2.58
N ARG A 25 -8.65 -9.50 -2.51
CA ARG A 25 -7.85 -9.85 -1.35
C ARG A 25 -8.46 -9.13 -0.16
N ALA A 26 -8.74 -9.88 0.88
CA ALA A 26 -9.34 -9.33 2.07
C ALA A 26 -8.37 -8.33 2.71
N GLN A 27 -8.84 -7.11 2.90
CA GLN A 27 -8.18 -6.10 3.72
C GLN A 27 -7.81 -6.72 5.07
N PRO A 28 -6.59 -6.52 5.61
CA PRO A 28 -6.24 -7.03 6.93
C PRO A 28 -7.18 -6.48 8.01
N ASP A 29 -7.53 -7.33 8.96
CA ASP A 29 -8.28 -6.92 10.15
C ASP A 29 -7.33 -6.19 11.11
N ILE A 30 -7.46 -4.87 11.26
CA ILE A 30 -6.68 -4.10 12.23
C ILE A 30 -7.51 -3.87 13.48
N VAL A 31 -7.03 -4.41 14.60
CA VAL A 31 -7.66 -4.24 15.91
C VAL A 31 -6.96 -3.09 16.65
N PHE A 32 -7.60 -1.93 16.70
CA PHE A 32 -7.08 -0.75 17.42
C PHE A 32 -7.44 -0.84 18.90
N MET A 33 -6.41 -0.91 19.74
CA MET A 33 -6.55 -1.03 21.19
C MET A 33 -6.07 0.25 21.87
N ALA A 34 -6.96 0.88 22.64
CA ALA A 34 -6.56 1.99 23.49
C ALA A 34 -5.67 1.49 24.64
N SER A 35 -4.51 2.09 24.82
CA SER A 35 -3.60 1.74 25.91
C SER A 35 -4.06 2.27 27.27
N SER A 36 -5.00 3.21 27.28
CA SER A 36 -5.65 3.75 28.49
C SER A 36 -7.04 4.26 28.17
N PRO A 37 -7.93 4.47 29.17
CA PRO A 37 -9.27 5.03 28.94
C PRO A 37 -9.27 6.37 28.20
N LYS A 38 -8.27 7.23 28.41
CA LYS A 38 -8.14 8.53 27.71
C LYS A 38 -7.85 8.37 26.21
N ASP A 39 -7.27 7.25 25.79
CA ASP A 39 -6.91 6.98 24.41
C ASP A 39 -8.06 6.32 23.63
N GLN A 40 -9.20 6.02 24.28
CA GLN A 40 -10.33 5.32 23.68
C GLN A 40 -10.90 6.05 22.45
N TYR A 41 -11.08 7.37 22.58
CA TYR A 41 -11.55 8.19 21.47
C TYR A 41 -10.58 8.16 20.29
N GLU A 42 -9.28 8.27 20.58
CA GLU A 42 -8.23 8.29 19.55
C GLU A 42 -8.10 6.95 18.82
N ALA A 43 -8.30 5.84 19.53
CA ALA A 43 -8.40 4.51 18.92
C ALA A 43 -9.60 4.42 17.96
N SER A 44 -10.75 5.00 18.35
CA SER A 44 -11.93 5.05 17.48
C SER A 44 -11.73 5.90 16.22
N VAL A 45 -10.92 6.95 16.29
CA VAL A 45 -10.54 7.76 15.11
C VAL A 45 -9.71 6.94 14.14
N TYR A 46 -8.71 6.16 14.61
CA TYR A 46 -7.94 5.25 13.75
C TYR A 46 -8.83 4.16 13.14
N GLN A 47 -9.75 3.58 13.94
CA GLN A 47 -10.72 2.62 13.40
C GLN A 47 -11.58 3.22 12.29
N THR A 48 -12.04 4.47 12.47
CA THR A 48 -12.81 5.18 11.45
C THR A 48 -12.01 5.38 10.16
N ILE A 49 -10.75 5.84 10.27
CA ILE A 49 -9.84 5.98 9.11
C ILE A 49 -9.71 4.63 8.37
N TRP A 50 -9.50 3.54 9.12
CA TRP A 50 -9.35 2.22 8.53
C TRP A 50 -10.63 1.70 7.86
N ASN A 51 -11.79 1.96 8.45
CA ASN A 51 -13.07 1.59 7.86
C ASN A 51 -13.39 2.37 6.57
N GLU A 52 -12.97 3.64 6.51
CA GLU A 52 -13.21 4.51 5.36
C GLU A 52 -12.22 4.27 4.20
N ASP A 53 -10.96 4.11 4.51
CA ASP A 53 -9.87 4.15 3.54
C ASP A 53 -9.04 2.85 3.45
N GLY A 54 -9.24 1.88 4.33
CA GLY A 54 -8.35 0.71 4.47
C GLY A 54 -8.22 -0.12 3.20
N GLU A 55 -9.32 -0.35 2.46
CA GLU A 55 -9.29 -1.05 1.17
C GLU A 55 -8.42 -0.29 0.15
N ARG A 56 -8.59 1.03 0.07
CA ARG A 56 -7.81 1.89 -0.83
C ARG A 56 -6.34 1.94 -0.44
N ILE A 57 -6.05 1.97 0.87
CA ILE A 57 -4.67 1.95 1.39
C ILE A 57 -3.98 0.65 1.00
N VAL A 58 -4.61 -0.50 1.21
CA VAL A 58 -4.04 -1.81 0.84
C VAL A 58 -3.84 -1.90 -0.67
N ALA A 59 -4.85 -1.53 -1.46
CA ALA A 59 -4.75 -1.54 -2.91
C ALA A 59 -3.61 -0.64 -3.43
N ALA A 60 -3.46 0.57 -2.87
CA ALA A 60 -2.37 1.48 -3.24
C ALA A 60 -0.99 0.93 -2.84
N LEU A 61 -0.85 0.35 -1.64
CA LEU A 61 0.39 -0.30 -1.21
C LEU A 61 0.76 -1.45 -2.16
N GLU A 62 -0.17 -2.36 -2.43
CA GLU A 62 0.06 -3.49 -3.33
C GLU A 62 0.40 -3.04 -4.76
N ALA A 63 -0.32 -2.05 -5.29
CA ALA A 63 -0.08 -1.52 -6.63
C ALA A 63 1.29 -0.85 -6.76
N ARG A 64 1.71 -0.07 -5.74
CA ARG A 64 2.99 0.65 -5.78
C ARG A 64 4.20 -0.21 -5.47
N THR A 65 4.01 -1.27 -4.70
CA THR A 65 5.10 -2.17 -4.31
C THR A 65 5.18 -3.43 -5.17
N CYS A 66 4.13 -3.81 -5.87
CA CYS A 66 3.97 -5.11 -6.54
C CYS A 66 4.07 -6.30 -5.57
N LEU A 67 3.92 -6.04 -4.29
CA LEU A 67 3.91 -7.04 -3.24
C LEU A 67 2.49 -7.22 -2.73
N SER A 68 2.15 -8.43 -2.35
CA SER A 68 0.87 -8.69 -1.71
C SER A 68 0.96 -8.51 -0.21
N PHE A 69 -0.08 -7.95 0.40
CA PHE A 69 -0.15 -7.83 1.85
C PHE A 69 -0.20 -9.24 2.48
N GLN A 70 0.69 -9.53 3.44
CA GLN A 70 0.84 -10.89 3.97
C GLN A 70 0.05 -11.10 5.26
N GLU A 71 -0.14 -10.06 6.05
CA GLU A 71 -0.82 -10.17 7.34
C GLU A 71 -2.34 -10.11 7.17
N SER A 72 -3.05 -11.08 7.73
CA SER A 72 -4.52 -11.08 7.77
C SER A 72 -5.08 -10.34 8.98
N ARG A 73 -4.28 -10.19 10.05
CA ARG A 73 -4.65 -9.46 11.26
C ARG A 73 -3.46 -8.72 11.85
N ILE A 74 -3.69 -7.47 12.26
CA ILE A 74 -2.69 -6.59 12.89
C ILE A 74 -3.28 -6.05 14.20
N TRP A 75 -2.52 -6.16 15.27
CA TRP A 75 -2.82 -5.50 16.53
C TRP A 75 -2.14 -4.13 16.55
N ALA A 76 -2.91 -3.07 16.87
CA ALA A 76 -2.43 -1.70 16.90
C ALA A 76 -2.74 -1.05 18.26
N ALA A 77 -1.73 -0.83 19.07
CA ALA A 77 -1.84 -0.12 20.34
C ALA A 77 -1.84 1.40 20.09
N VAL A 78 -2.90 2.08 20.54
CA VAL A 78 -3.02 3.53 20.48
C VAL A 78 -2.67 4.11 21.84
N ALA A 79 -1.60 4.94 21.88
CA ALA A 79 -1.05 5.48 23.11
C ALA A 79 -0.35 6.81 22.86
N GLU A 80 -0.11 7.59 23.93
CA GLU A 80 0.76 8.76 23.83
C GLU A 80 2.24 8.32 23.87
N ALA A 81 2.70 7.81 22.74
CA ALA A 81 4.07 7.34 22.55
C ALA A 81 4.50 7.50 21.09
N THR A 82 5.78 7.36 20.78
CA THR A 82 6.27 7.35 19.39
C THR A 82 5.63 6.20 18.61
N SER A 83 5.11 6.51 17.42
CA SER A 83 4.57 5.49 16.51
C SER A 83 5.68 4.54 16.07
N HIS A 84 5.32 3.30 15.79
CA HIS A 84 6.25 2.26 15.41
C HIS A 84 5.50 1.09 14.75
N SER A 85 6.02 0.57 13.67
CA SER A 85 5.41 -0.54 12.92
C SER A 85 5.29 -1.85 13.73
N GLY A 86 6.04 -1.97 14.80
CA GLY A 86 6.16 -3.23 15.56
C GLY A 86 7.11 -4.20 14.87
N GLY A 87 6.75 -5.46 14.90
CA GLY A 87 7.38 -6.58 14.21
C GLY A 87 6.32 -7.63 13.93
N PRO A 88 6.59 -8.72 13.21
CA PRO A 88 5.60 -9.77 12.96
C PRO A 88 4.91 -10.25 14.23
N ASP A 89 5.66 -10.31 15.34
CA ASP A 89 5.22 -10.79 16.65
C ASP A 89 4.86 -9.68 17.63
N HIS A 90 4.88 -8.40 17.22
CA HIS A 90 4.64 -7.27 18.10
C HIS A 90 3.55 -6.36 17.53
N PRO A 91 2.70 -5.77 18.41
CA PRO A 91 1.70 -4.80 17.97
C PRO A 91 2.35 -3.58 17.31
N MET A 92 1.69 -3.08 16.27
CA MET A 92 1.92 -1.72 15.79
C MET A 92 1.56 -0.74 16.90
N ARG A 93 2.26 0.37 17.01
CA ARG A 93 1.95 1.45 17.95
C ARG A 93 1.69 2.73 17.21
N LEU A 94 0.60 3.41 17.56
CA LEU A 94 0.16 4.64 16.93
C LEU A 94 -0.05 5.72 17.98
N ARG A 95 0.48 6.92 17.71
CA ARG A 95 0.37 8.03 18.64
C ARG A 95 -1.05 8.54 18.72
N ALA A 96 -1.57 8.67 19.95
CA ALA A 96 -2.92 9.11 20.24
C ALA A 96 -3.16 10.59 19.89
N SER A 97 -2.25 11.50 20.26
CA SER A 97 -2.42 12.96 20.15
C SER A 97 -2.31 13.54 18.74
N TYR A 98 -2.03 12.74 17.71
CA TYR A 98 -1.98 13.25 16.35
C TYR A 98 -3.36 13.70 15.84
N ILE A 99 -3.40 14.80 15.09
CA ILE A 99 -4.61 15.21 14.35
C ILE A 99 -4.90 14.22 13.21
N ARG A 100 -6.14 14.17 12.73
CA ARG A 100 -6.60 13.18 11.74
C ARG A 100 -5.67 13.05 10.51
N PRO A 101 -5.23 14.13 9.81
CA PRO A 101 -4.34 13.96 8.64
C PRO A 101 -2.99 13.33 8.99
N VAL A 102 -2.46 13.59 10.19
CA VAL A 102 -1.22 12.96 10.66
C VAL A 102 -1.47 11.50 11.04
N LYS A 103 -2.62 11.18 11.66
CA LYS A 103 -3.04 9.79 11.91
C LYS A 103 -3.14 8.97 10.62
N GLN A 104 -3.73 9.55 9.58
CA GLN A 104 -3.87 8.93 8.26
C GLN A 104 -2.48 8.59 7.68
N SER A 105 -1.58 9.58 7.59
CA SER A 105 -0.24 9.35 7.05
C SER A 105 0.58 8.38 7.90
N THR A 106 0.52 8.51 9.23
CA THR A 106 1.24 7.62 10.15
C THR A 106 0.75 6.19 10.06
N LEU A 107 -0.56 5.96 9.96
CA LEU A 107 -1.11 4.61 9.78
C LEU A 107 -0.53 3.95 8.53
N VAL A 108 -0.52 4.65 7.40
CA VAL A 108 0.05 4.12 6.15
C VAL A 108 1.56 3.96 6.23
N HIS A 109 2.27 4.86 6.90
CA HIS A 109 3.71 4.76 7.13
C HIS A 109 4.06 3.47 7.89
N GLU A 110 3.40 3.21 9.01
CA GLU A 110 3.67 2.04 9.83
C GLU A 110 3.21 0.74 9.14
N LEU A 111 2.09 0.78 8.42
CA LEU A 111 1.64 -0.34 7.57
C LEU A 111 2.61 -0.59 6.42
N GLY A 112 3.18 0.46 5.84
CA GLY A 112 4.19 0.38 4.80
C GLY A 112 5.43 -0.36 5.29
N HIS A 113 5.95 -0.04 6.47
CA HIS A 113 7.06 -0.80 7.07
C HIS A 113 6.70 -2.27 7.26
N ARG A 114 5.49 -2.58 7.78
CA ARG A 114 5.02 -3.97 7.93
C ARG A 114 4.94 -4.69 6.60
N HIS A 115 4.37 -4.02 5.61
CA HIS A 115 4.25 -4.55 4.25
C HIS A 115 5.61 -4.90 3.64
N LEU A 116 6.65 -4.11 3.93
CA LEU A 116 8.00 -4.29 3.41
C LEU A 116 8.87 -5.28 4.20
N TRP A 117 8.40 -5.87 5.30
CA TRP A 117 9.17 -6.91 6.03
C TRP A 117 9.42 -8.17 5.21
N GLN A 118 8.60 -8.44 4.20
CA GLN A 118 8.83 -9.54 3.27
C GLN A 118 10.08 -9.35 2.40
N LEU A 119 10.67 -8.15 2.38
CA LEU A 119 11.94 -7.85 1.72
C LEU A 119 13.09 -8.12 2.70
N ALA A 120 13.63 -9.33 2.64
CA ALA A 120 14.73 -9.76 3.52
C ALA A 120 16.07 -9.07 3.16
N ASN A 121 16.26 -8.76 1.87
CA ASN A 121 17.46 -8.13 1.35
C ASN A 121 17.21 -6.64 1.07
N ARG A 122 18.20 -5.80 1.36
CA ARG A 122 18.17 -4.37 1.13
C ARG A 122 19.28 -3.95 0.18
N LEU A 123 19.09 -2.85 -0.52
CA LEU A 123 20.14 -2.24 -1.32
C LEU A 123 21.19 -1.60 -0.40
N ASP A 124 22.44 -1.63 -0.83
CA ASP A 124 23.54 -0.99 -0.09
C ASP A 124 23.27 0.50 0.09
N ASN A 125 23.53 0.98 1.30
CA ASN A 125 23.31 2.38 1.72
C ASN A 125 21.86 2.89 1.66
N ILE A 126 20.86 2.00 1.54
CA ILE A 126 19.44 2.33 1.58
C ILE A 126 18.82 1.71 2.82
N ASP A 127 18.41 2.54 3.77
CA ASP A 127 17.77 2.12 5.02
C ASP A 127 16.26 1.83 4.86
N GLY A 128 15.59 1.53 5.97
CA GLY A 128 14.18 1.21 5.96
C GLY A 128 13.28 2.38 5.58
N HIS A 129 13.60 3.62 6.01
CA HIS A 129 12.85 4.81 5.63
C HIS A 129 13.11 5.18 4.17
N MET A 130 14.36 5.14 3.71
CA MET A 130 14.68 5.36 2.29
C MET A 130 13.94 4.37 1.39
N THR A 131 13.91 3.08 1.77
CA THR A 131 13.15 2.07 1.03
C THR A 131 11.66 2.38 0.97
N LEU A 132 11.04 2.71 2.10
CA LEU A 132 9.62 3.05 2.17
C LEU A 132 9.31 4.31 1.38
N PHE A 133 10.15 5.33 1.45
CA PHE A 133 9.92 6.64 0.83
C PHE A 133 10.05 6.62 -0.71
N LEU A 134 10.58 5.55 -1.29
CA LEU A 134 10.49 5.35 -2.75
C LEU A 134 9.05 5.28 -3.26
N VAL A 135 8.11 4.86 -2.39
CA VAL A 135 6.71 4.60 -2.78
C VAL A 135 5.68 5.36 -1.94
N LEU A 136 6.00 5.77 -0.72
CA LEU A 136 5.03 6.22 0.28
C LEU A 136 4.26 7.48 -0.13
N ASP A 137 4.93 8.48 -0.71
CA ASP A 137 4.29 9.69 -1.23
C ASP A 137 3.25 9.37 -2.32
N ARG A 138 3.52 8.36 -3.15
CA ARG A 138 2.60 7.91 -4.20
C ARG A 138 1.40 7.15 -3.64
N VAL A 139 1.60 6.37 -2.58
CA VAL A 139 0.49 5.73 -1.86
C VAL A 139 -0.43 6.79 -1.26
N TRP A 140 0.11 7.79 -0.58
CA TRP A 140 -0.70 8.89 -0.03
C TRP A 140 -1.42 9.69 -1.11
N ALA A 141 -0.76 9.98 -2.24
CA ALA A 141 -1.36 10.69 -3.35
C ALA A 141 -2.52 9.91 -3.99
N GLU A 142 -2.41 8.60 -4.11
CA GLU A 142 -3.45 7.73 -4.65
C GLU A 142 -4.67 7.67 -3.72
N VAL A 143 -4.46 7.64 -2.40
CA VAL A 143 -5.56 7.55 -1.43
C VAL A 143 -6.21 8.92 -1.17
N TRP A 144 -5.43 10.01 -1.02
CA TRP A 144 -5.94 11.31 -0.56
C TRP A 144 -5.56 12.50 -1.45
N GLY A 145 -4.86 12.29 -2.56
CA GLY A 145 -4.46 13.32 -3.51
C GLY A 145 -3.07 13.92 -3.26
N GLU A 146 -2.54 14.58 -4.29
CA GLU A 146 -1.15 15.11 -4.33
C GLU A 146 -0.92 16.21 -3.28
N GLU A 147 -1.92 17.03 -2.97
CA GLU A 147 -1.81 18.07 -1.95
C GLU A 147 -1.58 17.45 -0.56
N PHE A 148 -2.40 16.45 -0.21
CA PHE A 148 -2.22 15.72 1.04
C PHE A 148 -0.82 15.09 1.11
N ALA A 149 -0.40 14.37 0.07
CA ALA A 149 0.90 13.73 0.02
C ALA A 149 2.05 14.74 0.22
N SER A 150 2.00 15.87 -0.48
CA SER A 150 2.99 16.93 -0.37
C SER A 150 3.06 17.52 1.05
N ASP A 151 1.91 17.72 1.69
CA ASP A 151 1.84 18.22 3.07
C ASP A 151 2.42 17.21 4.06
N ARG A 152 2.15 15.92 3.86
CA ARG A 152 2.67 14.88 4.75
C ARG A 152 4.16 14.68 4.60
N VAL A 153 4.71 14.72 3.39
CA VAL A 153 6.16 14.71 3.16
C VAL A 153 6.84 15.87 3.90
N ARG A 154 6.29 17.10 3.79
CA ARG A 154 6.83 18.25 4.54
C ARG A 154 6.74 18.05 6.06
N GLY A 155 5.63 17.52 6.53
CA GLY A 155 5.41 17.23 7.95
C GLY A 155 6.41 16.21 8.49
N GLU A 156 6.57 15.07 7.82
CA GLU A 156 7.49 14.02 8.24
C GLU A 156 8.97 14.45 8.14
N ALA A 157 9.35 15.20 7.10
CA ALA A 157 10.70 15.76 7.01
C ALA A 157 11.04 16.66 8.21
N GLY A 158 10.04 17.20 8.89
CA GLY A 158 10.22 17.96 10.14
C GLY A 158 10.44 17.11 11.40
N TRP A 159 10.30 15.79 11.34
CA TRP A 159 10.45 14.92 12.52
C TRP A 159 11.90 14.68 12.94
N GLY A 160 12.87 14.98 12.07
CA GLY A 160 14.30 14.88 12.39
C GLY A 160 15.16 14.77 11.14
N LEU A 161 16.48 14.86 11.33
CA LEU A 161 17.45 14.84 10.22
C LEU A 161 17.40 13.56 9.39
N GLU A 162 17.14 12.43 10.02
CA GLU A 162 17.00 11.13 9.35
C GLU A 162 15.84 11.15 8.33
N TYR A 163 14.64 11.59 8.77
CA TYR A 163 13.48 11.74 7.90
C TYR A 163 13.71 12.78 6.80
N ALA A 164 14.28 13.94 7.17
CA ALA A 164 14.58 15.00 6.21
C ALA A 164 15.52 14.49 5.10
N SER A 165 16.58 13.79 5.48
CA SER A 165 17.56 13.23 4.52
C SER A 165 16.96 12.15 3.64
N ALA A 166 16.18 11.22 4.21
CA ALA A 166 15.53 10.16 3.45
C ALA A 166 14.49 10.71 2.45
N TRP A 167 13.67 11.69 2.86
CA TRP A 167 12.74 12.36 1.95
C TRP A 167 13.45 13.19 0.87
N ALA A 168 14.51 13.94 1.23
CA ALA A 168 15.30 14.69 0.26
C ALA A 168 15.90 13.78 -0.79
N TRP A 169 16.48 12.64 -0.38
CA TRP A 169 17.00 11.63 -1.29
C TRP A 169 15.89 11.05 -2.18
N ALA A 170 14.80 10.54 -1.60
CA ALA A 170 13.73 9.94 -2.39
C ALA A 170 13.14 10.92 -3.42
N ARG A 171 13.06 12.21 -3.09
CA ARG A 171 12.54 13.24 -3.99
C ARG A 171 13.57 13.76 -5.01
N SER A 172 14.86 13.52 -4.80
CA SER A 172 15.88 13.84 -5.81
C SER A 172 15.89 12.85 -7.00
N LEU A 173 15.29 11.66 -6.80
CA LEU A 173 15.18 10.65 -7.84
C LEU A 173 14.02 10.99 -8.79
N ASP A 174 14.27 10.87 -10.08
CA ASP A 174 13.19 10.93 -11.06
C ASP A 174 12.32 9.65 -11.02
N PRO A 175 11.14 9.64 -11.68
CA PRO A 175 10.26 8.46 -11.66
C PRO A 175 10.91 7.18 -12.20
N GLU A 176 11.79 7.29 -13.18
CA GLU A 176 12.49 6.14 -13.77
C GLU A 176 13.57 5.60 -12.83
N GLU A 177 14.34 6.48 -12.19
CA GLU A 177 15.33 6.10 -11.17
C GLU A 177 14.68 5.38 -10.00
N ARG A 178 13.55 5.89 -9.48
CA ARG A 178 12.77 5.22 -8.43
C ARG A 178 12.32 3.83 -8.88
N ARG A 179 11.80 3.71 -10.11
CA ARG A 179 11.35 2.44 -10.68
C ARG A 179 12.50 1.44 -10.82
N LEU A 180 13.66 1.87 -11.26
CA LEU A 180 14.84 1.01 -11.39
C LEU A 180 15.33 0.50 -10.04
N LEU A 181 15.46 1.37 -9.06
CA LEU A 181 15.82 0.98 -7.67
C LEU A 181 14.81 0.02 -7.08
N TRP A 182 13.52 0.27 -7.26
CA TRP A 182 12.46 -0.61 -6.78
C TRP A 182 12.52 -1.99 -7.45
N ASN A 183 12.69 -2.04 -8.76
CA ASN A 183 12.83 -3.30 -9.50
C ASN A 183 14.08 -4.08 -9.07
N GLN A 184 15.18 -3.40 -8.81
CA GLN A 184 16.40 -4.02 -8.28
C GLN A 184 16.12 -4.65 -6.90
N LEU A 185 15.43 -3.95 -6.01
CA LEU A 185 15.04 -4.44 -4.70
C LEU A 185 14.14 -5.67 -4.80
N LEU A 186 13.12 -5.64 -5.66
CA LEU A 186 12.26 -6.80 -5.93
C LEU A 186 13.04 -7.99 -6.46
N THR A 187 13.95 -7.77 -7.40
CA THR A 187 14.80 -8.80 -7.99
C THR A 187 15.66 -9.51 -6.94
N MET A 188 16.30 -8.73 -6.06
CA MET A 188 17.13 -9.26 -4.98
C MET A 188 16.34 -10.14 -4.01
N ASN A 189 15.03 -9.92 -3.92
CA ASN A 189 14.11 -10.65 -3.05
C ASN A 189 13.26 -11.70 -3.78
N GLY A 190 13.47 -11.91 -5.08
CA GLY A 190 12.79 -12.96 -5.85
C GLY A 190 11.36 -12.61 -6.32
N PHE A 191 10.95 -11.33 -6.26
CA PHE A 191 9.58 -10.88 -6.60
C PHE A 191 9.36 -10.38 -8.04
N LEU A 192 10.36 -10.38 -8.91
CA LEU A 192 10.30 -9.77 -10.26
C LEU A 192 9.14 -10.22 -11.15
N ASN A 193 8.67 -11.45 -10.99
CA ASN A 193 7.60 -11.99 -11.82
C ASN A 193 6.22 -11.40 -11.48
N ASP A 194 6.03 -10.84 -10.30
CA ASP A 194 4.73 -10.34 -9.85
C ASP A 194 4.46 -8.92 -10.39
N CYS A 195 5.48 -8.06 -10.48
CA CYS A 195 5.35 -6.70 -11.03
C CYS A 195 4.95 -6.69 -12.52
N ASN A 196 5.50 -7.60 -13.32
CA ASN A 196 5.19 -7.69 -14.74
C ASN A 196 3.75 -8.15 -15.01
N ARG A 197 3.14 -8.90 -14.10
CA ARG A 197 1.73 -9.33 -14.21
C ARG A 197 0.76 -8.19 -13.93
N LEU A 198 1.03 -7.33 -12.96
CA LEU A 198 0.18 -6.21 -12.60
C LEU A 198 0.20 -5.11 -13.67
N ASN A 199 1.35 -4.83 -14.29
CA ASN A 199 1.47 -3.84 -15.35
C ASN A 199 0.80 -4.29 -16.66
N ASN A 200 0.77 -5.60 -16.96
CA ASN A 200 0.11 -6.14 -18.15
C ASN A 200 -1.42 -6.20 -18.01
N SER A 201 -1.97 -6.24 -16.81
CA SER A 201 -3.41 -6.21 -16.59
C SER A 201 -4.00 -4.79 -16.69
N ALA A 202 -3.23 -3.76 -16.41
CA ALA A 202 -3.63 -2.35 -16.51
C ALA A 202 -3.62 -1.80 -17.95
N SER A 203 -2.90 -2.45 -18.88
CA SER A 203 -2.82 -2.04 -20.30
C SER A 203 -3.83 -2.74 -21.22
N ALA A 204 -4.71 -3.59 -20.69
CA ALA A 204 -5.70 -4.36 -21.44
C ALA A 204 -7.16 -3.90 -21.20
N GLY A 205 -7.38 -2.69 -20.64
CA GLY A 205 -8.68 -2.08 -20.35
C GLY A 205 -9.01 -0.89 -21.26
#